data_194d894f3d321b5b6d8619aef8fefaca
#
_entry.id   194d894f3d321b5b6d8619aef8fefaca
#
_cell.length_a   1.000
_cell.length_b   1.000
_cell.length_c   1.000
_cell.angle_alpha   90.00
_cell.angle_beta   90.00
_cell.angle_gamma   90.00
#
_symmetry.space_group_name_H-M   'P 1'
#
loop_
_entity.id
_entity.type
_entity.pdbx_description
1 polymer ?
#
loop_
_entity_poly.entity_id
_entity_poly.type
_entity_poly.pdbx_seq_one_letter_code
_entity_poly.pdbx_strand_id
1 'polypeptide(L)'
;VHVVVARNVIIHAGLQGTTDVWTGHSKDLLGRILTRYGGPGNLLFGAAFFDQKGTRYEEDMHILEREGLLAPGAVIVGDNVLKPGAPLFLWEIVNGGRFHSQIVSMDEFAMSAEDWMSINVKKRKYHLKEPEEPMPEPPEDLHQLVRESDRMRERATGPGRSVTYEEWADFAQDIKARLGKANILTTLDLRPEEGKIRDEKVRALGKHR
;
A
#
# COMPACT_ATOMS: atom_id res chain seq x y z
N VAL A 1 -9.91 -7.47 -21.67
CA VAL A 1 -10.24 -8.86 -21.26
C VAL A 1 -10.59 -8.92 -19.79
N HIS A 2 -9.74 -8.47 -18.84
CA HIS A 2 -9.92 -8.62 -17.38
C HIS A 2 -11.24 -8.04 -16.87
N VAL A 3 -11.65 -6.85 -17.33
CA VAL A 3 -12.91 -6.21 -16.92
C VAL A 3 -14.13 -7.04 -17.31
N VAL A 4 -14.12 -7.64 -18.50
CA VAL A 4 -15.21 -8.51 -18.96
C VAL A 4 -15.32 -9.75 -18.08
N VAL A 5 -14.18 -10.36 -17.74
CA VAL A 5 -14.14 -11.51 -16.84
C VAL A 5 -14.67 -11.12 -15.45
N ALA A 6 -14.15 -10.02 -14.88
CA ALA A 6 -14.58 -9.55 -13.56
C ALA A 6 -16.10 -9.27 -13.51
N ARG A 7 -16.66 -8.59 -14.52
CA ARG A 7 -18.11 -8.35 -14.62
C ARG A 7 -18.91 -9.64 -14.68
N ASN A 8 -18.47 -10.63 -15.47
CA ASN A 8 -19.16 -11.92 -15.54
C ASN A 8 -19.10 -12.67 -14.22
N VAL A 9 -17.98 -12.63 -13.49
CA VAL A 9 -17.87 -13.22 -12.13
C VAL A 9 -18.85 -12.54 -11.17
N ILE A 10 -18.94 -11.22 -11.18
CA ILE A 10 -19.88 -10.45 -10.36
C ILE A 10 -21.34 -10.81 -10.67
N ILE A 11 -21.70 -10.93 -11.96
CA ILE A 11 -23.03 -11.35 -12.40
C ILE A 11 -23.31 -12.77 -11.93
N HIS A 12 -22.36 -13.69 -12.13
CA HIS A 12 -22.51 -15.10 -11.71
C HIS A 12 -22.68 -15.21 -10.18
N ALA A 13 -21.99 -14.36 -9.41
CA ALA A 13 -22.13 -14.30 -7.95
C ALA A 13 -23.42 -13.59 -7.48
N GLY A 14 -24.23 -13.04 -8.37
CA GLY A 14 -25.46 -12.30 -8.01
C GLY A 14 -25.18 -10.92 -7.39
N LEU A 15 -23.98 -10.34 -7.57
CA LEU A 15 -23.52 -9.10 -6.93
C LEU A 15 -23.67 -7.85 -7.83
N GLN A 16 -24.26 -7.96 -9.01
CA GLN A 16 -24.38 -6.85 -9.98
C GLN A 16 -25.18 -5.64 -9.48
N GLY A 17 -25.99 -5.82 -8.43
CA GLY A 17 -26.74 -4.72 -7.81
C GLY A 17 -25.96 -3.91 -6.77
N THR A 18 -24.80 -4.43 -6.32
CA THR A 18 -24.00 -3.83 -5.25
C THR A 18 -22.54 -3.60 -5.63
N THR A 19 -22.11 -4.13 -6.78
CA THR A 19 -20.71 -4.09 -7.21
C THR A 19 -20.61 -3.64 -8.65
N ASP A 20 -19.68 -2.72 -8.92
CA ASP A 20 -19.37 -2.26 -10.28
C ASP A 20 -17.87 -2.37 -10.58
N VAL A 21 -17.53 -2.52 -11.86
CA VAL A 21 -16.15 -2.59 -12.36
C VAL A 21 -15.90 -1.43 -13.31
N TRP A 22 -15.00 -0.57 -12.93
CA TRP A 22 -14.56 0.58 -13.70
C TRP A 22 -13.22 0.32 -14.38
N THR A 23 -13.07 0.78 -15.62
CA THR A 23 -11.85 0.61 -16.42
C THR A 23 -11.11 1.91 -16.55
N GLY A 24 -9.85 1.94 -16.14
CA GLY A 24 -8.97 3.10 -16.25
C GLY A 24 -7.97 3.15 -15.09
N HIS A 25 -7.17 4.19 -15.08
CA HIS A 25 -6.30 4.48 -13.94
C HIS A 25 -7.09 5.16 -12.82
N SER A 26 -6.78 4.82 -11.57
CA SER A 26 -7.43 5.37 -10.36
C SER A 26 -7.53 6.89 -10.37
N LYS A 27 -6.44 7.59 -10.70
CA LYS A 27 -6.40 9.05 -10.80
C LYS A 27 -7.45 9.66 -11.74
N ASP A 28 -7.77 8.96 -12.84
CA ASP A 28 -8.76 9.42 -13.83
C ASP A 28 -10.17 8.96 -13.46
N LEU A 29 -10.27 7.83 -12.74
CA LEU A 29 -11.55 7.24 -12.36
C LEU A 29 -12.16 7.90 -11.13
N LEU A 30 -11.38 8.28 -10.14
CA LEU A 30 -11.90 8.87 -8.90
C LEU A 30 -12.73 10.13 -9.16
N GLY A 31 -12.26 11.04 -10.04
CA GLY A 31 -13.04 12.19 -10.45
C GLY A 31 -14.32 11.84 -11.21
N ARG A 32 -14.29 10.79 -12.06
CA ARG A 32 -15.47 10.32 -12.80
C ARG A 32 -16.48 9.65 -11.88
N ILE A 33 -16.03 8.88 -10.89
CA ILE A 33 -16.89 8.28 -9.87
C ILE A 33 -17.60 9.39 -9.11
N LEU A 34 -16.85 10.40 -8.65
CA LEU A 34 -17.42 11.57 -7.97
C LEU A 34 -18.54 12.22 -8.78
N THR A 35 -18.29 12.49 -10.06
CA THR A 35 -19.30 13.07 -10.98
C THR A 35 -20.51 12.14 -11.13
N ARG A 36 -20.28 10.83 -11.26
CA ARG A 36 -21.35 9.83 -11.44
C ARG A 36 -22.33 9.79 -10.25
N TYR A 37 -21.83 10.01 -9.04
CA TYR A 37 -22.62 9.96 -7.80
C TYR A 37 -23.02 11.32 -7.25
N GLY A 38 -23.03 12.36 -8.09
CA GLY A 38 -23.62 13.66 -7.76
C GLY A 38 -22.68 14.67 -7.11
N GLY A 39 -21.38 14.45 -7.19
CA GLY A 39 -20.39 15.42 -6.73
C GLY A 39 -19.97 15.24 -5.25
N PRO A 40 -19.15 16.19 -4.74
CA PRO A 40 -18.61 16.15 -3.39
C PRO A 40 -19.71 16.05 -2.32
N GLY A 41 -19.50 15.22 -1.31
CA GLY A 41 -20.43 15.01 -0.19
C GLY A 41 -21.56 13.99 -0.44
N ASN A 42 -21.83 13.61 -1.70
CA ASN A 42 -22.84 12.60 -2.03
C ASN A 42 -22.30 11.17 -2.07
N LEU A 43 -20.98 11.02 -2.18
CA LEU A 43 -20.31 9.74 -2.14
C LEU A 43 -19.22 9.78 -1.07
N LEU A 44 -19.25 8.82 -0.16
CA LEU A 44 -18.22 8.63 0.84
C LEU A 44 -17.83 7.15 0.91
N PHE A 45 -16.55 6.87 0.77
CA PHE A 45 -16.01 5.54 0.99
C PHE A 45 -15.79 5.28 2.48
N GLY A 46 -16.37 4.20 2.99
CA GLY A 46 -16.08 3.69 4.34
C GLY A 46 -14.77 2.90 4.39
N ALA A 47 -14.35 2.35 3.24
CA ALA A 47 -13.07 1.66 3.10
C ALA A 47 -12.52 1.80 1.67
N ALA A 48 -11.20 1.76 1.55
CA ALA A 48 -10.47 1.64 0.29
C ALA A 48 -9.38 0.58 0.43
N PHE A 49 -9.28 -0.33 -0.54
CA PHE A 49 -8.23 -1.34 -0.61
C PHE A 49 -7.32 -1.02 -1.80
N PHE A 50 -6.05 -0.77 -1.52
CA PHE A 50 -5.03 -0.44 -2.50
C PHE A 50 -4.20 -1.69 -2.80
N ASP A 51 -4.32 -2.21 -4.01
CA ASP A 51 -3.61 -3.39 -4.51
C ASP A 51 -3.19 -3.20 -5.97
N GLN A 52 -2.86 -1.97 -6.34
CA GLN A 52 -2.34 -1.64 -7.66
C GLN A 52 -0.82 -1.42 -7.58
N LYS A 53 -0.28 -0.43 -8.27
CA LYS A 53 1.12 -0.02 -8.20
C LYS A 53 1.39 0.75 -6.90
N GLY A 54 2.13 0.17 -5.95
CA GLY A 54 2.36 0.75 -4.61
C GLY A 54 2.92 2.16 -4.61
N THR A 55 3.79 2.49 -5.58
CA THR A 55 4.33 3.85 -5.78
C THR A 55 3.28 4.89 -6.23
N ARG A 56 2.01 4.48 -6.36
CA ARG A 56 0.86 5.36 -6.68
C ARG A 56 -0.10 5.53 -5.49
N TYR A 57 0.09 4.80 -4.42
CA TYR A 57 -0.83 4.84 -3.26
C TYR A 57 -0.90 6.22 -2.63
N GLU A 58 0.22 6.92 -2.53
CA GLU A 58 0.29 8.30 -2.04
C GLU A 58 -0.58 9.25 -2.89
N GLU A 59 -0.42 9.22 -4.23
CA GLU A 59 -1.20 10.05 -5.17
C GLU A 59 -2.70 9.76 -5.04
N ASP A 60 -3.08 8.49 -5.00
CA ASP A 60 -4.50 8.08 -4.89
C ASP A 60 -5.09 8.47 -3.54
N MET A 61 -4.34 8.33 -2.45
CA MET A 61 -4.74 8.79 -1.12
C MET A 61 -4.99 10.30 -1.09
N HIS A 62 -4.09 11.09 -1.68
CA HIS A 62 -4.24 12.53 -1.78
C HIS A 62 -5.49 12.93 -2.58
N ILE A 63 -5.80 12.21 -3.67
CA ILE A 63 -7.02 12.45 -4.44
C ILE A 63 -8.26 12.16 -3.58
N LEU A 64 -8.30 11.01 -2.89
CA LEU A 64 -9.41 10.65 -2.01
C LEU A 64 -9.64 11.68 -0.90
N GLU A 65 -8.57 12.23 -0.33
CA GLU A 65 -8.66 13.26 0.71
C GLU A 65 -9.08 14.62 0.16
N ARG A 66 -8.43 15.08 -0.92
CA ARG A 66 -8.72 16.36 -1.56
C ARG A 66 -10.15 16.46 -2.07
N GLU A 67 -10.65 15.41 -2.68
CA GLU A 67 -12.01 15.33 -3.19
C GLU A 67 -13.05 15.02 -2.09
N GLY A 68 -12.63 14.86 -0.83
CA GLY A 68 -13.51 14.59 0.29
C GLY A 68 -14.25 13.25 0.19
N LEU A 69 -13.65 12.25 -0.44
CA LEU A 69 -14.27 10.95 -0.71
C LEU A 69 -14.20 9.97 0.47
N LEU A 70 -13.43 10.26 1.51
CA LEU A 70 -13.27 9.39 2.68
C LEU A 70 -14.23 9.80 3.80
N ALA A 71 -15.05 8.88 4.25
CA ALA A 71 -15.89 9.05 5.43
C ALA A 71 -15.03 9.30 6.70
N PRO A 72 -15.55 9.99 7.71
CA PRO A 72 -14.90 10.03 9.03
C PRO A 72 -14.76 8.62 9.61
N GLY A 73 -13.55 8.20 9.91
CA GLY A 73 -13.26 6.83 10.36
C GLY A 73 -13.11 5.81 9.24
N ALA A 74 -13.07 6.25 7.97
CA ALA A 74 -12.78 5.37 6.84
C ALA A 74 -11.46 4.64 7.01
N VAL A 75 -11.38 3.42 6.48
CA VAL A 75 -10.20 2.58 6.53
C VAL A 75 -9.54 2.51 5.15
N ILE A 76 -8.25 2.82 5.07
CA ILE A 76 -7.44 2.55 3.88
C ILE A 76 -6.53 1.36 4.20
N VAL A 77 -6.63 0.32 3.38
CA VAL A 77 -5.72 -0.83 3.44
C VAL A 77 -4.80 -0.77 2.24
N GLY A 78 -3.49 -0.82 2.47
CA GLY A 78 -2.49 -0.92 1.41
C GLY A 78 -1.82 -2.28 1.45
N ASP A 79 -1.92 -3.03 0.35
CA ASP A 79 -1.25 -4.31 0.18
C ASP A 79 0.14 -4.14 -0.44
N ASN A 80 1.02 -5.12 -0.24
CA ASN A 80 2.38 -5.15 -0.80
C ASN A 80 3.21 -3.87 -0.55
N VAL A 81 3.04 -3.26 0.63
CA VAL A 81 3.70 -1.97 0.93
C VAL A 81 5.20 -2.12 1.23
N LEU A 82 5.71 -3.35 1.49
CA LEU A 82 7.13 -3.65 1.56
C LEU A 82 7.69 -4.02 0.18
N LYS A 83 7.04 -4.97 -0.56
CA LYS A 83 7.52 -5.41 -1.86
C LYS A 83 6.37 -5.59 -2.88
N PRO A 84 6.44 -4.95 -4.08
CA PRO A 84 7.53 -4.08 -4.53
C PRO A 84 7.67 -2.78 -3.77
N GLY A 85 6.67 -2.40 -2.93
CA GLY A 85 6.78 -1.34 -1.95
C GLY A 85 6.01 -0.06 -2.29
N ALA A 86 5.67 0.67 -1.22
CA ALA A 86 4.97 1.94 -1.25
C ALA A 86 5.63 2.94 -0.27
N PRO A 87 6.92 3.31 -0.44
CA PRO A 87 7.71 3.98 0.59
C PRO A 87 7.19 5.37 0.95
N LEU A 88 6.74 6.19 0.00
CA LEU A 88 6.20 7.53 0.29
C LEU A 88 4.82 7.45 0.94
N PHE A 89 3.98 6.51 0.51
CA PHE A 89 2.70 6.24 1.18
C PHE A 89 2.93 5.83 2.64
N LEU A 90 3.88 4.91 2.91
CA LEU A 90 4.24 4.52 4.28
C LEU A 90 4.75 5.71 5.10
N TRP A 91 5.57 6.58 4.50
CA TRP A 91 6.03 7.80 5.15
C TRP A 91 4.85 8.69 5.59
N GLU A 92 3.91 8.91 4.68
CA GLU A 92 2.75 9.77 4.93
C GLU A 92 1.80 9.22 6.01
N ILE A 93 1.50 7.93 5.98
CA ILE A 93 0.59 7.34 6.97
C ILE A 93 1.19 7.32 8.37
N VAL A 94 2.52 7.27 8.48
CA VAL A 94 3.23 7.27 9.76
C VAL A 94 3.42 8.70 10.28
N ASN A 95 3.85 9.63 9.43
CA ASN A 95 4.26 10.97 9.85
C ASN A 95 3.17 12.05 9.65
N GLY A 96 2.19 11.83 8.78
CA GLY A 96 1.17 12.82 8.43
C GLY A 96 0.10 13.09 9.51
N GLY A 97 0.08 12.32 10.59
CA GLY A 97 -0.82 12.55 11.73
C GLY A 97 -2.32 12.36 11.46
N ARG A 98 -2.72 12.07 10.22
CA ARG A 98 -4.11 12.00 9.75
C ARG A 98 -4.79 10.65 10.01
N PHE A 99 -3.99 9.61 10.20
CA PHE A 99 -4.44 8.23 10.37
C PHE A 99 -3.97 7.63 11.69
N HIS A 100 -4.72 6.65 12.18
CA HIS A 100 -4.22 5.64 13.10
C HIS A 100 -3.77 4.46 12.24
N SER A 101 -2.47 4.24 12.15
CA SER A 101 -1.89 3.28 11.22
C SER A 101 -1.31 2.09 11.94
N GLN A 102 -1.54 0.90 11.38
CA GLN A 102 -0.86 -0.34 11.73
C GLN A 102 -0.15 -0.87 10.49
N ILE A 103 1.08 -1.32 10.64
CA ILE A 103 1.85 -2.00 9.61
C ILE A 103 2.06 -3.43 10.06
N VAL A 104 1.50 -4.36 9.30
CA VAL A 104 1.48 -5.78 9.60
C VAL A 104 2.46 -6.52 8.71
N SER A 105 3.42 -7.22 9.32
CA SER A 105 4.31 -8.15 8.61
C SER A 105 3.64 -9.50 8.47
N MET A 106 3.69 -10.09 7.29
CA MET A 106 3.17 -11.41 6.96
C MET A 106 4.02 -12.10 5.90
N ASP A 107 3.88 -13.41 5.76
CA ASP A 107 4.42 -14.10 4.59
C ASP A 107 3.41 -13.99 3.44
N GLU A 108 3.91 -13.72 2.25
CA GLU A 108 3.09 -13.74 1.04
C GLU A 108 2.64 -15.18 0.74
N PHE A 109 1.35 -15.36 0.38
CA PHE A 109 0.80 -16.70 0.18
C PHE A 109 1.44 -17.47 -1.00
N ALA A 110 1.95 -16.75 -2.00
CA ALA A 110 2.56 -17.35 -3.20
C ALA A 110 4.05 -17.67 -3.02
N MET A 111 4.69 -17.08 -2.02
CA MET A 111 6.09 -17.32 -1.69
C MET A 111 6.35 -16.99 -0.22
N SER A 112 7.15 -17.80 0.47
CA SER A 112 7.47 -17.59 1.90
C SER A 112 8.45 -16.42 2.12
N ALA A 113 8.21 -15.29 1.43
CA ALA A 113 8.97 -14.06 1.59
C ALA A 113 8.13 -13.04 2.33
N GLU A 114 8.76 -12.32 3.27
CA GLU A 114 8.08 -11.28 4.03
C GLU A 114 7.49 -10.21 3.12
N ASP A 115 6.26 -9.83 3.38
CA ASP A 115 5.64 -8.62 2.88
C ASP A 115 4.87 -7.89 3.99
N TRP A 116 4.47 -6.67 3.72
CA TRP A 116 3.73 -5.86 4.66
C TRP A 116 2.41 -5.40 4.07
N MET A 117 1.40 -5.40 4.95
CA MET A 117 0.12 -4.73 4.72
C MET A 117 -0.02 -3.57 5.70
N SER A 118 -0.54 -2.45 5.24
CA SER A 118 -0.88 -1.33 6.12
C SER A 118 -2.39 -1.21 6.29
N ILE A 119 -2.83 -0.92 7.52
CA ILE A 119 -4.23 -0.68 7.88
C ILE A 119 -4.31 0.70 8.53
N ASN A 120 -5.01 1.63 7.88
CA ASN A 120 -4.97 3.04 8.21
C ASN A 120 -6.39 3.55 8.45
N VAL A 121 -6.73 3.87 9.70
CA VAL A 121 -8.05 4.40 10.08
C VAL A 121 -7.97 5.93 10.10
N LYS A 122 -8.76 6.58 9.24
CA LYS A 122 -8.82 8.04 9.16
C LYS A 122 -9.34 8.62 10.47
N LYS A 123 -8.58 9.52 11.08
CA LYS A 123 -8.98 10.23 12.30
C LYS A 123 -10.21 11.10 12.04
N ARG A 124 -11.09 11.19 13.01
CA ARG A 124 -12.24 12.13 12.96
C ARG A 124 -11.75 13.55 13.23
N LYS A 125 -12.39 14.55 12.60
CA LYS A 125 -11.98 15.97 12.70
C LYS A 125 -11.74 16.48 14.14
N TYR A 126 -12.55 16.03 15.10
CA TYR A 126 -12.39 16.44 16.51
C TYR A 126 -11.17 15.84 17.22
N HIS A 127 -10.46 14.91 16.59
CA HIS A 127 -9.18 14.38 17.07
C HIS A 127 -7.98 14.97 16.32
N LEU A 128 -8.24 15.76 15.28
CA LEU A 128 -7.20 16.51 14.58
C LEU A 128 -7.01 17.81 15.34
N LYS A 129 -6.01 17.88 16.22
CA LYS A 129 -5.33 19.16 16.43
C LYS A 129 -4.74 19.55 15.07
N GLU A 130 -4.88 20.79 14.68
CA GLU A 130 -4.07 21.29 13.55
C GLU A 130 -2.62 20.90 13.84
N PRO A 131 -1.90 20.32 12.87
CA PRO A 131 -0.52 19.98 13.07
C PRO A 131 0.21 21.26 13.49
N GLU A 132 0.77 21.25 14.67
CA GLU A 132 1.55 22.39 15.20
C GLU A 132 2.77 22.67 14.28
N GLU A 133 3.19 21.64 13.55
CA GLU A 133 4.26 21.71 12.57
C GLU A 133 3.84 21.02 11.25
N PRO A 134 4.29 21.51 10.08
CA PRO A 134 4.09 20.83 8.81
C PRO A 134 4.76 19.45 8.86
N MET A 135 4.16 18.47 8.15
CA MET A 135 4.78 17.15 8.01
C MET A 135 6.21 17.31 7.45
N PRO A 136 7.20 16.64 8.05
CA PRO A 136 8.57 16.70 7.55
C PRO A 136 8.66 16.11 6.14
N GLU A 137 9.59 16.64 5.34
CA GLU A 137 9.88 16.09 4.01
C GLU A 137 10.43 14.65 4.14
N PRO A 138 10.03 13.74 3.23
CA PRO A 138 10.55 12.40 3.23
C PRO A 138 12.06 12.41 2.92
N PRO A 139 12.85 11.57 3.59
CA PRO A 139 14.28 11.41 3.27
C PRO A 139 14.48 11.04 1.79
N GLU A 140 15.54 11.57 1.16
CA GLU A 140 15.88 11.28 -0.26
C GLU A 140 16.01 9.77 -0.53
N ASP A 141 16.44 9.00 0.45
CA ASP A 141 16.52 7.54 0.36
C ASP A 141 15.15 6.89 0.06
N LEU A 142 14.03 7.44 0.54
CA LEU A 142 12.69 6.96 0.22
C LEU A 142 12.30 7.28 -1.22
N HIS A 143 12.69 8.42 -1.76
CA HIS A 143 12.50 8.74 -3.19
C HIS A 143 13.32 7.79 -4.08
N GLN A 144 14.51 7.40 -3.64
CA GLN A 144 15.29 6.38 -4.33
C GLN A 144 14.59 5.02 -4.28
N LEU A 145 14.04 4.62 -3.13
CA LEU A 145 13.24 3.39 -3.00
C LEU A 145 12.05 3.34 -3.96
N VAL A 146 11.36 4.47 -4.21
CA VAL A 146 10.29 4.53 -5.23
C VAL A 146 10.80 4.06 -6.58
N ARG A 147 11.95 4.58 -7.02
CA ARG A 147 12.55 4.22 -8.31
C ARG A 147 12.96 2.74 -8.37
N GLU A 148 13.44 2.20 -7.28
CA GLU A 148 13.85 0.79 -7.17
C GLU A 148 12.63 -0.13 -7.14
N SER A 149 11.59 0.21 -6.39
CA SER A 149 10.29 -0.49 -6.37
C SER A 149 9.67 -0.57 -7.77
N ASP A 150 9.70 0.52 -8.52
CA ASP A 150 9.20 0.54 -9.89
C ASP A 150 10.01 -0.38 -10.82
N ARG A 151 11.34 -0.34 -10.74
CA ARG A 151 12.21 -1.24 -11.52
C ARG A 151 11.97 -2.70 -11.17
N MET A 152 11.82 -3.02 -9.89
CA MET A 152 11.57 -4.38 -9.44
C MET A 152 10.22 -4.90 -9.95
N ARG A 153 9.17 -4.06 -9.89
CA ARG A 153 7.86 -4.36 -10.47
C ARG A 153 7.95 -4.59 -11.98
N GLU A 154 8.64 -3.74 -12.72
CA GLU A 154 8.81 -3.88 -14.16
C GLU A 154 9.55 -5.17 -14.52
N ARG A 155 10.53 -5.58 -13.73
CA ARG A 155 11.22 -6.87 -13.87
C ARG A 155 10.26 -8.03 -13.64
N ALA A 156 9.41 -7.95 -12.62
CA ALA A 156 8.48 -9.02 -12.26
C ALA A 156 7.33 -9.20 -13.24
N THR A 157 6.85 -8.10 -13.87
CA THR A 157 5.66 -8.11 -14.72
C THR A 157 5.94 -8.02 -16.21
N GLY A 158 7.20 -7.76 -16.60
CA GLY A 158 7.60 -7.58 -18.00
C GLY A 158 7.68 -8.92 -18.77
N PRO A 159 7.41 -8.91 -20.09
CA PRO A 159 7.51 -10.11 -20.92
C PRO A 159 8.92 -10.70 -20.87
N GLY A 160 9.03 -12.02 -20.65
CA GLY A 160 10.31 -12.74 -20.61
C GLY A 160 11.23 -12.37 -19.46
N ARG A 161 10.73 -11.64 -18.47
CA ARG A 161 11.44 -11.27 -17.26
C ARG A 161 10.89 -12.07 -16.09
N SER A 162 11.78 -12.45 -15.19
CA SER A 162 11.44 -13.12 -13.93
C SER A 162 12.29 -12.54 -12.81
N VAL A 163 11.75 -12.53 -11.62
CA VAL A 163 12.46 -12.22 -10.39
C VAL A 163 12.45 -13.49 -9.57
N THR A 164 13.64 -13.95 -9.14
CA THR A 164 13.74 -15.15 -8.32
C THR A 164 13.24 -14.88 -6.90
N TYR A 165 13.02 -15.97 -6.17
CA TYR A 165 12.67 -15.88 -4.75
C TYR A 165 13.76 -15.14 -3.94
N GLU A 166 15.02 -15.47 -4.19
CA GLU A 166 16.18 -14.87 -3.51
C GLU A 166 16.26 -13.36 -3.79
N GLU A 167 16.06 -12.96 -5.04
CA GLU A 167 16.03 -11.54 -5.41
C GLU A 167 14.89 -10.79 -4.71
N TRP A 168 13.70 -11.41 -4.57
CA TRP A 168 12.59 -10.82 -3.81
C TRP A 168 12.90 -10.72 -2.32
N ALA A 169 13.51 -11.76 -1.73
CA ALA A 169 13.86 -11.78 -0.33
C ALA A 169 14.94 -10.72 0.00
N ASP A 170 15.99 -10.63 -0.83
CA ASP A 170 17.05 -9.63 -0.68
C ASP A 170 16.50 -8.21 -0.82
N PHE A 171 15.63 -7.99 -1.81
CA PHE A 171 14.97 -6.70 -2.02
C PHE A 171 14.09 -6.30 -0.82
N ALA A 172 13.28 -7.22 -0.29
CA ALA A 172 12.46 -6.98 0.88
C ALA A 172 13.31 -6.62 2.11
N GLN A 173 14.44 -7.30 2.31
CA GLN A 173 15.35 -7.00 3.42
C GLN A 173 16.01 -5.62 3.28
N ASP A 174 16.42 -5.23 2.08
CA ASP A 174 17.01 -3.89 1.83
C ASP A 174 15.97 -2.79 2.11
N ILE A 175 14.78 -2.88 1.52
CA ILE A 175 13.70 -1.92 1.75
C ILE A 175 13.38 -1.84 3.24
N LYS A 176 13.20 -2.97 3.92
CA LYS A 176 12.91 -3.03 5.35
C LYS A 176 13.96 -2.31 6.19
N ALA A 177 15.25 -2.52 5.86
CA ALA A 177 16.34 -1.86 6.57
C ALA A 177 16.31 -0.33 6.38
N ARG A 178 16.01 0.13 5.17
CA ARG A 178 15.95 1.56 4.82
C ARG A 178 14.70 2.23 5.39
N LEU A 179 13.53 1.59 5.34
CA LEU A 179 12.32 2.04 6.03
C LEU A 179 12.56 2.15 7.55
N GLY A 180 13.28 1.18 8.14
CA GLY A 180 13.67 1.23 9.55
C GLY A 180 14.53 2.44 9.92
N LYS A 181 15.47 2.86 9.05
CA LYS A 181 16.24 4.10 9.23
C LYS A 181 15.36 5.36 9.21
N ALA A 182 14.27 5.31 8.44
CA ALA A 182 13.25 6.37 8.42
C ALA A 182 12.20 6.22 9.53
N ASN A 183 12.44 5.35 10.52
CA ASN A 183 11.55 5.07 11.64
C ASN A 183 10.17 4.50 11.23
N ILE A 184 10.09 3.85 10.08
CA ILE A 184 8.91 3.13 9.60
C ILE A 184 9.09 1.66 9.96
N LEU A 185 8.31 1.20 10.94
CA LEU A 185 8.43 -0.14 11.52
C LEU A 185 7.08 -0.86 11.51
N THR A 186 7.12 -2.18 11.48
CA THR A 186 5.92 -3.01 11.67
C THR A 186 5.43 -2.88 13.11
N THR A 187 4.12 -2.82 13.28
CA THR A 187 3.44 -2.79 14.58
C THR A 187 2.97 -4.18 15.01
N LEU A 188 2.86 -5.11 14.06
CA LEU A 188 2.43 -6.48 14.28
C LEU A 188 3.15 -7.41 13.29
N ASP A 189 3.62 -8.56 13.77
CA ASP A 189 4.24 -9.61 12.96
C ASP A 189 3.41 -10.90 13.08
N LEU A 190 2.71 -11.24 12.00
CA LEU A 190 1.86 -12.44 11.90
C LEU A 190 2.57 -13.61 11.23
N ARG A 191 3.85 -13.48 10.89
CA ARG A 191 4.61 -14.57 10.26
C ARG A 191 4.77 -15.75 11.21
N PRO A 192 4.79 -16.99 10.68
CA PRO A 192 5.13 -18.18 11.44
C PRO A 192 6.53 -18.05 12.06
N GLU A 193 6.76 -18.69 13.20
CA GLU A 193 8.07 -18.68 13.87
C GLU A 193 9.23 -19.16 12.96
N GLU A 194 8.96 -20.10 12.06
CA GLU A 194 9.95 -20.56 11.07
C GLU A 194 10.42 -19.45 10.11
N GLY A 195 9.51 -18.54 9.71
CA GLY A 195 9.84 -17.38 8.88
C GLY A 195 10.72 -16.37 9.62
N LYS A 196 10.42 -16.13 10.90
CA LYS A 196 11.20 -15.23 11.78
C LYS A 196 12.62 -15.75 12.02
N ILE A 197 12.77 -17.05 12.29
CA ILE A 197 14.08 -17.71 12.47
C ILE A 197 14.92 -17.64 11.20
N ARG A 198 14.31 -17.72 10.02
CA ARG A 198 15.02 -17.58 8.73
C ARG A 198 15.66 -16.20 8.59
N ASP A 199 14.93 -15.15 8.90
CA ASP A 199 15.43 -13.77 8.86
C ASP A 199 16.59 -13.53 9.83
N GLU A 200 16.51 -14.10 11.05
CA GLU A 200 17.59 -14.03 12.02
C GLU A 200 18.88 -14.70 11.51
N LYS A 201 18.75 -15.87 10.86
CA LYS A 201 19.89 -16.56 10.25
C LYS A 201 20.52 -15.77 9.12
N VAL A 202 19.71 -15.16 8.24
CA VAL A 202 20.20 -14.30 7.15
C VAL A 202 20.93 -13.08 7.70
N ARG A 203 20.39 -12.42 8.73
CA ARG A 203 21.04 -11.28 9.41
C ARG A 203 22.37 -11.68 10.08
N ALA A 204 22.45 -12.88 10.65
CA ALA A 204 23.68 -13.38 11.26
C ALA A 204 24.78 -13.63 10.21
N LEU A 205 24.44 -14.18 9.06
CA LEU A 205 25.37 -14.43 7.95
C LEU A 205 25.85 -13.12 7.27
N GLY A 206 24.98 -12.11 7.19
CA GLY A 206 25.33 -10.81 6.60
C GLY A 206 26.26 -9.93 7.45
N LYS A 207 26.40 -10.20 8.74
CA LYS A 207 27.33 -9.49 9.65
C LYS A 207 28.80 -9.95 9.55
N HIS A 208 29.07 -10.99 8.78
CA HIS A 208 30.42 -11.56 8.58
C HIS A 208 30.97 -11.34 7.16
N ARG A 209 30.41 -10.40 6.39
CA ARG A 209 30.93 -9.99 5.07
C ARG A 209 31.38 -8.55 5.05
#